data_87d76789c08cb2a7f6f117a162c31973
#
_entry.id   87d76789c08cb2a7f6f117a162c31973
#
_cell.length_a   1.000
_cell.length_b   1.000
_cell.length_c   1.000
_cell.angle_alpha   90.00
_cell.angle_beta   90.00
_cell.angle_gamma   90.00
#
_symmetry.space_group_name_H-M   'P 1'
#
loop_
_entity.id
_entity.type
_entity.pdbx_description
1 polymer ?
#
loop_
_entity_poly.entity_id
_entity_poly.type
_entity_poly.pdbx_seq_one_letter_code
_entity_poly.pdbx_strand_id
1 'polypeptide(L)'
;MNKDFFVRFKGLTIIGIVSIVSAGISGIFWLYLASLVGTEHYGEISYYLAIAGIAIVISFLGAGNVLIVYTAKELKIQPSIYFIVIILSIIAAIALFFIIWNVYSSIFVIGNILFGLVTSELLGAKLYKKWAILQISQKIIMVPLSISLYYVLGVNGVILGMALSFFPLTVIHVVNVFKERKIDFSLLRSKTGFITNSYAMDLARALSSSADKIIVTPLFGFAILGNYHLGLQILSLLGIMPGVLYQYILPHDATGIKNKKLKTLAVIISFVFAVLSFILAPIIIPILFPKFTEAVQVIQVLSFYIIPATINLIFISEFLANEKSRIVLIGSVVFVTVQISMILILGKIFGINGVAAALVIAGIAEMTYLISIHLHKKRTQAI
;
A
#
# COMPACT_ATOMS: atom_id res chain seq x y z
N MET A 1 -18.56 13.58 31.25
CA MET A 1 -18.20 13.17 29.87
C MET A 1 -16.69 13.40 29.71
N ASN A 2 -15.90 12.29 29.65
CA ASN A 2 -14.44 12.32 29.89
C ASN A 2 -13.67 13.10 28.82
N LYS A 3 -12.77 14.03 29.25
CA LYS A 3 -11.82 14.73 28.37
C LYS A 3 -11.05 13.79 27.45
N ASP A 4 -10.73 12.59 27.93
CA ASP A 4 -10.02 11.53 27.17
C ASP A 4 -10.83 11.01 25.97
N PHE A 5 -12.16 10.97 26.07
CA PHE A 5 -13.03 10.56 24.97
C PHE A 5 -12.97 11.59 23.82
N PHE A 6 -13.05 12.88 24.11
CA PHE A 6 -12.93 13.94 23.10
C PHE A 6 -11.55 14.00 22.45
N VAL A 7 -10.47 13.77 23.21
CA VAL A 7 -9.10 13.73 22.67
C VAL A 7 -8.90 12.53 21.73
N ARG A 8 -9.43 11.36 22.09
CA ARG A 8 -9.37 10.15 21.25
C ARG A 8 -10.16 10.32 19.96
N PHE A 9 -11.38 10.85 20.03
CA PHE A 9 -12.20 11.14 18.85
C PHE A 9 -11.53 12.16 17.93
N LYS A 10 -10.93 13.21 18.45
CA LYS A 10 -10.21 14.23 17.68
C LYS A 10 -9.00 13.64 16.93
N GLY A 11 -8.25 12.75 17.56
CA GLY A 11 -7.12 12.05 16.91
C GLY A 11 -7.59 11.16 15.76
N LEU A 12 -8.63 10.36 15.98
CA LEU A 12 -9.20 9.49 14.96
C LEU A 12 -9.74 10.29 13.77
N THR A 13 -10.44 11.39 14.03
CA THR A 13 -10.96 12.28 12.99
C THR A 13 -9.84 12.90 12.15
N ILE A 14 -8.75 13.37 12.80
CA ILE A 14 -7.58 13.91 12.09
C ILE A 14 -6.97 12.85 11.17
N ILE A 15 -6.71 11.63 11.69
CA ILE A 15 -6.13 10.54 10.90
C ILE A 15 -7.04 10.20 9.71
N GLY A 16 -8.35 10.05 9.94
CA GLY A 16 -9.31 9.72 8.90
C GLY A 16 -9.38 10.77 7.78
N ILE A 17 -9.54 12.04 8.14
CA ILE A 17 -9.60 13.14 7.17
C ILE A 17 -8.30 13.22 6.36
N VAL A 18 -7.15 13.20 7.03
CA VAL A 18 -5.84 13.29 6.36
C VAL A 18 -5.60 12.10 5.43
N SER A 19 -6.01 10.89 5.83
CA SER A 19 -5.89 9.71 4.97
C SER A 19 -6.75 9.83 3.70
N ILE A 20 -8.00 10.30 3.83
CA ILE A 20 -8.89 10.52 2.68
C ILE A 20 -8.35 11.62 1.77
N VAL A 21 -7.94 12.76 2.33
CA VAL A 21 -7.37 13.88 1.56
C VAL A 21 -6.08 13.45 0.84
N SER A 22 -5.18 12.77 1.54
CA SER A 22 -3.93 12.28 0.96
C SER A 22 -4.17 11.24 -0.14
N ALA A 23 -5.14 10.35 0.03
CA ALA A 23 -5.55 9.39 -1.00
C ALA A 23 -6.15 10.10 -2.22
N GLY A 24 -7.00 11.12 -2.00
CA GLY A 24 -7.58 11.94 -3.07
C GLY A 24 -6.51 12.69 -3.87
N ILE A 25 -5.58 13.39 -3.20
CA ILE A 25 -4.47 14.09 -3.87
C ILE A 25 -3.61 13.08 -4.65
N SER A 26 -3.29 11.93 -4.06
CA SER A 26 -2.50 10.90 -4.75
C SER A 26 -3.24 10.31 -5.95
N GLY A 27 -4.54 10.02 -5.82
CA GLY A 27 -5.36 9.51 -6.91
C GLY A 27 -5.41 10.47 -8.10
N ILE A 28 -5.70 11.76 -7.83
CA ILE A 28 -5.72 12.81 -8.86
C ILE A 28 -4.33 12.96 -9.50
N PHE A 29 -3.27 12.98 -8.71
CA PHE A 29 -1.90 13.04 -9.22
C PHE A 29 -1.58 11.89 -10.18
N TRP A 30 -1.89 10.65 -9.80
CA TRP A 30 -1.62 9.48 -10.64
C TRP A 30 -2.43 9.48 -11.93
N LEU A 31 -3.71 9.88 -11.87
CA LEU A 31 -4.55 10.01 -13.08
C LEU A 31 -4.05 11.13 -14.00
N TYR A 32 -3.70 12.29 -13.44
CA TYR A 32 -3.12 13.38 -14.21
C TYR A 32 -1.78 12.97 -14.83
N LEU A 33 -0.92 12.30 -14.08
CA LEU A 33 0.36 11.81 -14.55
C LEU A 33 0.19 10.84 -15.73
N ALA A 34 -0.78 9.92 -15.66
CA ALA A 34 -1.08 9.01 -16.76
C ALA A 34 -1.40 9.76 -18.05
N SER A 35 -2.26 10.79 -18.00
CA SER A 35 -2.61 11.59 -19.16
C SER A 35 -1.41 12.37 -19.72
N LEU A 36 -0.52 12.83 -18.84
CA LEU A 36 0.65 13.64 -19.20
C LEU A 36 1.73 12.80 -19.88
N VAL A 37 2.16 11.69 -19.25
CA VAL A 37 3.36 10.95 -19.67
C VAL A 37 3.08 9.85 -20.71
N GLY A 38 1.85 9.35 -20.80
CA GLY A 38 1.47 8.26 -21.69
C GLY A 38 1.83 6.87 -21.13
N THR A 39 1.48 5.81 -21.89
CA THR A 39 1.52 4.43 -21.41
C THR A 39 2.91 3.95 -21.03
N GLU A 40 3.90 4.17 -21.91
CA GLU A 40 5.26 3.64 -21.73
C GLU A 40 5.95 4.25 -20.51
N HIS A 41 6.01 5.59 -20.43
CA HIS A 41 6.61 6.29 -19.30
C HIS A 41 5.84 6.05 -18.01
N TYR A 42 4.52 5.89 -18.07
CA TYR A 42 3.71 5.57 -16.89
C TYR A 42 4.03 4.19 -16.33
N GLY A 43 4.22 3.21 -17.23
CA GLY A 43 4.67 1.87 -16.86
C GLY A 43 6.10 1.87 -16.31
N GLU A 44 7.00 2.62 -16.93
CA GLU A 44 8.39 2.77 -16.48
C GLU A 44 8.47 3.33 -15.05
N ILE A 45 7.72 4.41 -14.76
CA ILE A 45 7.61 4.97 -13.39
C ILE A 45 7.09 3.92 -12.42
N SER A 46 6.03 3.20 -12.80
CA SER A 46 5.43 2.15 -11.97
C SER A 46 6.41 1.01 -11.66
N TYR A 47 7.21 0.61 -12.63
CA TYR A 47 8.25 -0.41 -12.48
C TYR A 47 9.34 0.01 -11.50
N TYR A 48 9.93 1.19 -11.71
CA TYR A 48 10.96 1.70 -10.81
C TYR A 48 10.46 1.84 -9.37
N LEU A 49 9.23 2.32 -9.19
CA LEU A 49 8.63 2.43 -7.86
C LEU A 49 8.28 1.07 -7.24
N ALA A 50 7.95 0.06 -8.04
CA ALA A 50 7.70 -1.29 -7.54
C ALA A 50 8.99 -1.93 -7.00
N ILE A 51 10.11 -1.82 -7.74
CA ILE A 51 11.41 -2.33 -7.27
C ILE A 51 11.88 -1.54 -6.04
N ALA A 52 11.77 -0.20 -6.08
CA ALA A 52 12.09 0.65 -4.95
C ALA A 52 11.24 0.29 -3.71
N GLY A 53 9.96 -0.05 -3.90
CA GLY A 53 9.07 -0.50 -2.84
C GLY A 53 9.55 -1.78 -2.14
N ILE A 54 10.09 -2.75 -2.88
CA ILE A 54 10.70 -3.94 -2.29
C ILE A 54 11.97 -3.57 -1.51
N ALA A 55 12.85 -2.73 -2.07
CA ALA A 55 14.06 -2.27 -1.40
C ALA A 55 13.73 -1.51 -0.09
N ILE A 56 12.66 -0.70 -0.09
CA ILE A 56 12.16 -0.01 1.10
C ILE A 56 11.76 -1.03 2.17
N VAL A 57 10.96 -2.02 1.85
CA VAL A 57 10.47 -2.98 2.86
C VAL A 57 11.61 -3.82 3.41
N ILE A 58 12.54 -4.28 2.56
CA ILE A 58 13.71 -5.04 3.00
C ILE A 58 14.54 -4.23 4.01
N SER A 59 14.77 -2.95 3.76
CA SER A 59 15.59 -2.09 4.61
C SER A 59 14.85 -1.47 5.80
N PHE A 60 13.52 -1.36 5.74
CA PHE A 60 12.71 -0.80 6.82
C PHE A 60 12.50 -1.76 8.00
N LEU A 61 12.69 -3.08 7.81
CA LEU A 61 12.65 -4.12 8.85
C LEU A 61 11.42 -4.10 9.76
N GLY A 62 10.25 -3.71 9.26
CA GLY A 62 9.04 -3.61 10.08
C GLY A 62 9.05 -2.45 11.09
N ALA A 63 9.99 -1.50 10.94
CA ALA A 63 10.20 -0.38 11.86
C ALA A 63 8.95 0.48 12.07
N GLY A 64 8.04 0.54 11.09
CA GLY A 64 6.80 1.28 11.19
C GLY A 64 5.97 0.86 12.40
N ASN A 65 5.58 -0.40 12.47
CA ASN A 65 4.81 -0.95 13.58
C ASN A 65 5.57 -0.89 14.91
N VAL A 66 6.88 -1.17 14.84
CA VAL A 66 7.77 -1.15 16.02
C VAL A 66 7.82 0.25 16.65
N LEU A 67 8.03 1.29 15.83
CA LEU A 67 8.04 2.67 16.30
C LEU A 67 6.67 3.10 16.86
N ILE A 68 5.57 2.78 16.16
CA ILE A 68 4.23 3.13 16.65
C ILE A 68 3.98 2.52 18.03
N VAL A 69 4.22 1.22 18.20
CA VAL A 69 3.91 0.50 19.44
C VAL A 69 4.81 0.93 20.59
N TYR A 70 6.13 0.98 20.36
CA TYR A 70 7.04 1.23 21.47
C TYR A 70 7.19 2.72 21.83
N THR A 71 6.99 3.61 20.87
CA THR A 71 6.86 5.04 21.18
C THR A 71 5.58 5.31 21.99
N ALA A 72 4.46 4.64 21.68
CA ALA A 72 3.24 4.74 22.48
C ALA A 72 3.40 4.19 23.91
N LYS A 73 4.35 3.26 24.13
CA LYS A 73 4.76 2.73 25.44
C LYS A 73 5.89 3.57 26.11
N GLU A 74 6.21 4.73 25.55
CA GLU A 74 7.25 5.64 26.03
C GLU A 74 8.67 5.04 26.08
N LEU A 75 8.92 3.95 25.36
CA LEU A 75 10.25 3.35 25.26
C LEU A 75 11.11 4.17 24.29
N LYS A 76 12.34 4.50 24.71
CA LYS A 76 13.28 5.34 23.95
C LYS A 76 14.08 4.52 22.92
N ILE A 77 13.40 3.79 22.04
CA ILE A 77 14.04 2.93 21.04
C ILE A 77 14.30 3.62 19.69
N GLN A 78 13.76 4.83 19.52
CA GLN A 78 13.77 5.55 18.25
C GLN A 78 15.19 5.73 17.69
N PRO A 79 16.21 6.22 18.43
CA PRO A 79 17.54 6.45 17.86
C PRO A 79 18.18 5.16 17.35
N SER A 80 17.98 4.05 18.06
CA SER A 80 18.56 2.75 17.69
C SER A 80 17.91 2.17 16.42
N ILE A 81 16.59 2.30 16.28
CA ILE A 81 15.87 1.89 15.07
C ILE A 81 16.24 2.80 13.90
N TYR A 82 16.25 4.13 14.10
CA TYR A 82 16.64 5.08 13.07
C TYR A 82 18.05 4.76 12.55
N PHE A 83 19.00 4.54 13.44
CA PHE A 83 20.39 4.21 13.06
C PHE A 83 20.47 2.96 12.17
N ILE A 84 19.86 1.84 12.60
CA ILE A 84 19.88 0.59 11.84
C ILE A 84 19.19 0.77 10.49
N VAL A 85 17.97 1.34 10.48
CA VAL A 85 17.18 1.45 9.26
C VAL A 85 17.80 2.42 8.26
N ILE A 86 18.39 3.53 8.71
CA ILE A 86 19.10 4.47 7.82
C ILE A 86 20.32 3.78 7.19
N ILE A 87 21.12 3.05 7.94
CA ILE A 87 22.26 2.31 7.37
C ILE A 87 21.76 1.30 6.33
N LEU A 88 20.76 0.51 6.67
CA LEU A 88 20.20 -0.47 5.73
C LEU A 88 19.57 0.18 4.51
N SER A 89 18.98 1.36 4.66
CA SER A 89 18.42 2.11 3.53
C SER A 89 19.50 2.60 2.57
N ILE A 90 20.66 3.02 3.09
CA ILE A 90 21.81 3.41 2.26
C ILE A 90 22.34 2.18 1.52
N ILE A 91 22.50 1.04 2.21
CA ILE A 91 22.94 -0.21 1.57
C ILE A 91 21.95 -0.64 0.48
N ALA A 92 20.65 -0.62 0.78
CA ALA A 92 19.60 -0.95 -0.18
C ALA A 92 19.56 0.02 -1.38
N ALA A 93 19.76 1.31 -1.15
CA ALA A 93 19.81 2.32 -2.20
C ALA A 93 21.04 2.12 -3.12
N ILE A 94 22.19 1.78 -2.56
CA ILE A 94 23.41 1.44 -3.33
C ILE A 94 23.16 0.17 -4.14
N ALA A 95 22.64 -0.88 -3.51
CA ALA A 95 22.33 -2.13 -4.20
C ALA A 95 21.33 -1.92 -5.34
N LEU A 96 20.27 -1.14 -5.06
CA LEU A 96 19.26 -0.79 -6.05
C LEU A 96 19.87 -0.04 -7.24
N PHE A 97 20.77 0.91 -6.99
CA PHE A 97 21.49 1.62 -8.06
C PHE A 97 22.22 0.65 -8.99
N PHE A 98 22.95 -0.33 -8.47
CA PHE A 98 23.65 -1.31 -9.29
C PHE A 98 22.73 -2.31 -10.00
N ILE A 99 21.50 -2.52 -9.51
CA ILE A 99 20.52 -3.42 -10.15
C ILE A 99 19.84 -2.75 -11.33
N ILE A 100 19.40 -1.50 -11.18
CA ILE A 100 18.56 -0.82 -12.18
C ILE A 100 19.22 0.40 -12.81
N TRP A 101 20.45 0.77 -12.41
CA TRP A 101 21.20 1.94 -12.89
C TRP A 101 20.41 3.26 -12.83
N ASN A 102 19.54 3.40 -11.82
CA ASN A 102 18.70 4.57 -11.63
C ASN A 102 18.92 5.19 -10.24
N VAL A 103 19.69 6.29 -10.21
CA VAL A 103 20.02 7.00 -8.96
C VAL A 103 18.78 7.65 -8.33
N TYR A 104 17.81 8.06 -9.12
CA TYR A 104 16.60 8.74 -8.63
C TYR A 104 15.73 7.80 -7.80
N SER A 105 15.61 6.53 -8.21
CA SER A 105 14.96 5.48 -7.44
C SER A 105 15.69 5.19 -6.12
N SER A 106 17.01 5.27 -6.11
CA SER A 106 17.83 5.12 -4.89
C SER A 106 17.58 6.26 -3.90
N ILE A 107 17.52 7.51 -4.38
CA ILE A 107 17.16 8.68 -3.55
C ILE A 107 15.73 8.54 -3.03
N PHE A 108 14.80 8.03 -3.84
CA PHE A 108 13.42 7.76 -3.43
C PHE A 108 13.35 6.76 -2.26
N VAL A 109 14.14 5.69 -2.27
CA VAL A 109 14.21 4.72 -1.18
C VAL A 109 14.60 5.40 0.13
N ILE A 110 15.68 6.19 0.12
CA ILE A 110 16.16 6.89 1.32
C ILE A 110 15.10 7.88 1.83
N GLY A 111 14.56 8.72 0.94
CA GLY A 111 13.55 9.72 1.31
C GLY A 111 12.28 9.09 1.90
N ASN A 112 11.78 8.03 1.26
CA ASN A 112 10.59 7.31 1.74
C ASN A 112 10.80 6.67 3.11
N ILE A 113 11.98 6.10 3.35
CA ILE A 113 12.33 5.51 4.64
C ILE A 113 12.40 6.56 5.74
N LEU A 114 13.08 7.69 5.50
CA LEU A 114 13.11 8.79 6.47
C LEU A 114 11.71 9.28 6.81
N PHE A 115 10.86 9.43 5.79
CA PHE A 115 9.47 9.83 5.96
C PHE A 115 8.68 8.79 6.77
N GLY A 116 8.85 7.50 6.46
CA GLY A 116 8.22 6.38 7.17
C GLY A 116 8.62 6.32 8.66
N LEU A 117 9.89 6.51 8.98
CA LEU A 117 10.39 6.57 10.35
C LEU A 117 9.71 7.70 11.14
N VAL A 118 9.76 8.92 10.60
CA VAL A 118 9.18 10.11 11.28
C VAL A 118 7.68 10.00 11.44
N THR A 119 6.96 9.58 10.41
CA THR A 119 5.50 9.42 10.47
C THR A 119 5.08 8.35 11.48
N SER A 120 5.80 7.24 11.56
CA SER A 120 5.53 6.17 12.53
C SER A 120 5.80 6.62 13.97
N GLU A 121 6.89 7.36 14.20
CA GLU A 121 7.18 7.94 15.53
C GLU A 121 6.10 8.93 15.95
N LEU A 122 5.70 9.87 15.06
CA LEU A 122 4.67 10.85 15.36
C LEU A 122 3.32 10.22 15.68
N LEU A 123 2.94 9.14 14.98
CA LEU A 123 1.73 8.35 15.28
C LEU A 123 1.84 7.67 16.65
N GLY A 124 2.98 7.03 16.94
CA GLY A 124 3.23 6.39 18.24
C GLY A 124 3.21 7.38 19.38
N ALA A 125 3.79 8.57 19.20
CA ALA A 125 3.77 9.67 20.17
C ALA A 125 2.39 10.37 20.27
N LYS A 126 1.39 9.95 19.47
CA LYS A 126 0.05 10.56 19.40
C LYS A 126 0.07 12.03 18.99
N LEU A 127 1.11 12.46 18.28
CA LEU A 127 1.27 13.81 17.75
C LEU A 127 0.54 14.00 16.42
N TYR A 128 -0.76 13.70 16.40
CA TYR A 128 -1.59 13.61 15.19
C TYR A 128 -1.58 14.87 14.33
N LYS A 129 -1.49 16.07 14.96
CA LYS A 129 -1.40 17.32 14.19
C LYS A 129 -0.09 17.43 13.41
N LYS A 130 1.06 17.11 14.04
CA LYS A 130 2.37 17.13 13.38
C LYS A 130 2.42 16.09 12.27
N TRP A 131 1.89 14.89 12.52
CA TRP A 131 1.74 13.85 11.53
C TRP A 131 0.89 14.31 10.33
N ALA A 132 -0.25 14.96 10.58
CA ALA A 132 -1.13 15.47 9.55
C ALA A 132 -0.46 16.53 8.67
N ILE A 133 0.24 17.49 9.30
CA ILE A 133 1.00 18.52 8.57
C ILE A 133 2.06 17.86 7.69
N LEU A 134 2.82 16.91 8.22
CA LEU A 134 3.87 16.21 7.48
C LEU A 134 3.30 15.47 6.26
N GLN A 135 2.19 14.72 6.44
CA GLN A 135 1.53 13.97 5.37
C GLN A 135 1.00 14.87 4.25
N ILE A 136 0.30 15.94 4.62
CA ILE A 136 -0.30 16.84 3.63
C ILE A 136 0.79 17.69 2.95
N SER A 137 1.76 18.22 3.69
CA SER A 137 2.87 19.00 3.13
C SER A 137 3.67 18.18 2.11
N GLN A 138 3.93 16.91 2.42
CA GLN A 138 4.60 16.01 1.48
C GLN A 138 3.82 15.90 0.16
N LYS A 139 2.49 15.73 0.20
CA LYS A 139 1.67 15.64 -1.00
C LYS A 139 1.62 16.96 -1.79
N ILE A 140 1.51 18.08 -1.09
CA ILE A 140 1.51 19.42 -1.71
C ILE A 140 2.86 19.71 -2.39
N ILE A 141 3.97 19.27 -1.84
CA ILE A 141 5.31 19.45 -2.44
C ILE A 141 5.50 18.42 -3.58
N MET A 142 5.09 17.17 -3.38
CA MET A 142 5.28 16.10 -4.35
C MET A 142 4.65 16.42 -5.72
N VAL A 143 3.40 16.87 -5.73
CA VAL A 143 2.67 17.06 -6.98
C VAL A 143 3.35 18.07 -7.91
N PRO A 144 3.55 19.35 -7.53
CA PRO A 144 4.17 20.33 -8.41
C PRO A 144 5.63 19.99 -8.72
N LEU A 145 6.37 19.44 -7.74
CA LEU A 145 7.78 19.12 -7.94
C LEU A 145 7.96 17.96 -8.94
N SER A 146 7.14 16.90 -8.83
CA SER A 146 7.19 15.80 -9.80
C SER A 146 6.79 16.21 -11.20
N ILE A 147 5.75 17.05 -11.32
CA ILE A 147 5.31 17.56 -12.63
C ILE A 147 6.35 18.51 -13.24
N SER A 148 6.89 19.46 -12.48
CA SER A 148 7.89 20.39 -12.96
C SER A 148 9.17 19.68 -13.40
N LEU A 149 9.65 18.73 -12.60
CA LEU A 149 10.86 17.97 -12.94
C LEU A 149 10.65 17.00 -14.10
N TYR A 150 9.42 16.56 -14.37
CA TYR A 150 9.11 15.77 -15.56
C TYR A 150 9.48 16.50 -16.84
N TYR A 151 9.21 17.80 -16.94
CA TYR A 151 9.56 18.60 -18.14
C TYR A 151 11.08 18.80 -18.34
N VAL A 152 11.89 18.57 -17.29
CA VAL A 152 13.36 18.71 -17.35
C VAL A 152 14.06 17.36 -17.51
N LEU A 153 13.62 16.34 -16.79
CA LEU A 153 14.30 15.06 -16.66
C LEU A 153 13.42 13.86 -17.09
N GLY A 154 12.23 14.09 -17.66
CA GLY A 154 11.31 13.02 -18.05
C GLY A 154 10.87 12.16 -16.86
N VAL A 155 10.81 10.85 -17.08
CA VAL A 155 10.46 9.83 -16.04
C VAL A 155 11.28 10.00 -14.77
N ASN A 156 12.57 10.20 -14.91
CA ASN A 156 13.49 10.40 -13.80
C ASN A 156 13.13 11.61 -12.93
N GLY A 157 12.64 12.67 -13.59
CA GLY A 157 12.17 13.87 -12.91
C GLY A 157 10.96 13.62 -12.01
N VAL A 158 10.01 12.78 -12.45
CA VAL A 158 8.87 12.39 -11.63
C VAL A 158 9.34 11.70 -10.36
N ILE A 159 10.22 10.70 -10.50
CA ILE A 159 10.73 9.92 -9.37
C ILE A 159 11.54 10.82 -8.41
N LEU A 160 12.38 11.71 -8.97
CA LEU A 160 13.15 12.66 -8.18
C LEU A 160 12.23 13.65 -7.43
N GLY A 161 11.18 14.16 -8.06
CA GLY A 161 10.21 15.04 -7.42
C GLY A 161 9.51 14.36 -6.25
N MET A 162 9.09 13.11 -6.45
CA MET A 162 8.54 12.28 -5.37
C MET A 162 9.57 12.09 -4.25
N ALA A 163 10.82 11.77 -4.59
CA ALA A 163 11.90 11.56 -3.63
C ALA A 163 12.18 12.82 -2.80
N LEU A 164 12.38 13.95 -3.46
CA LEU A 164 12.71 15.22 -2.81
C LEU A 164 11.60 15.73 -1.91
N SER A 165 10.33 15.39 -2.19
CA SER A 165 9.19 15.80 -1.36
C SER A 165 9.23 15.22 0.07
N PHE A 166 9.99 14.16 0.31
CA PHE A 166 10.11 13.55 1.63
C PHE A 166 11.07 14.27 2.56
N PHE A 167 12.08 14.98 2.04
CA PHE A 167 13.17 15.52 2.86
C PHE A 167 12.84 16.75 3.72
N PRO A 168 12.05 17.75 3.27
CA PRO A 168 12.02 19.07 3.88
C PRO A 168 11.74 19.09 5.39
N LEU A 169 10.81 18.25 5.85
CA LEU A 169 10.45 18.21 7.28
C LEU A 169 11.04 16.99 8.01
N THR A 170 11.45 15.96 7.29
CA THR A 170 11.95 14.72 7.90
C THR A 170 13.39 14.82 8.37
N VAL A 171 14.27 15.47 7.58
CA VAL A 171 15.69 15.60 7.93
C VAL A 171 15.88 16.30 9.25
N ILE A 172 15.18 17.42 9.48
CA ILE A 172 15.26 18.18 10.73
C ILE A 172 14.85 17.31 11.93
N HIS A 173 13.76 16.56 11.77
CA HIS A 173 13.29 15.65 12.84
C HIS A 173 14.30 14.55 13.15
N VAL A 174 14.85 13.89 12.11
CA VAL A 174 15.87 12.84 12.26
C VAL A 174 17.11 13.34 12.97
N VAL A 175 17.62 14.52 12.59
CA VAL A 175 18.78 15.15 13.24
C VAL A 175 18.50 15.43 14.72
N ASN A 176 17.31 15.90 15.07
CA ASN A 176 16.94 16.17 16.44
C ASN A 176 16.85 14.89 17.28
N VAL A 177 16.35 13.79 16.72
CA VAL A 177 16.30 12.48 17.41
C VAL A 177 17.70 12.04 17.85
N PHE A 178 18.71 12.20 16.98
CA PHE A 178 20.10 11.83 17.34
C PHE A 178 20.78 12.82 18.27
N LYS A 179 20.39 14.10 18.26
CA LYS A 179 20.92 15.10 19.21
C LYS A 179 20.38 14.92 20.62
N GLU A 180 19.10 14.58 20.73
CA GLU A 180 18.40 14.56 22.02
C GLU A 180 18.48 13.21 22.74
N ARG A 181 18.76 12.12 22.02
CA ARG A 181 18.65 10.76 22.55
C ARG A 181 19.83 9.90 22.16
N LYS A 182 20.28 9.08 23.12
CA LYS A 182 21.39 8.12 22.90
C LYS A 182 20.91 6.83 22.23
N ILE A 183 21.78 6.23 21.42
CA ILE A 183 21.57 4.92 20.82
C ILE A 183 21.78 3.84 21.89
N ASP A 184 20.80 2.97 22.07
CA ASP A 184 20.86 1.82 22.96
C ASP A 184 20.26 0.58 22.27
N PHE A 185 21.11 -0.33 21.88
CA PHE A 185 20.70 -1.57 21.20
C PHE A 185 20.19 -2.65 22.16
N SER A 186 20.44 -2.52 23.48
CA SER A 186 19.99 -3.51 24.46
C SER A 186 18.46 -3.62 24.50
N LEU A 187 17.79 -2.49 24.30
CA LEU A 187 16.32 -2.42 24.23
C LEU A 187 15.76 -3.17 23.02
N LEU A 188 16.48 -3.20 21.90
CA LEU A 188 16.03 -3.88 20.68
C LEU A 188 16.12 -5.40 20.82
N ARG A 189 17.18 -5.90 21.50
CA ARG A 189 17.41 -7.34 21.67
C ARG A 189 16.22 -8.04 22.32
N SER A 190 15.58 -7.41 23.29
CA SER A 190 14.40 -7.96 23.97
C SER A 190 13.13 -7.93 23.12
N LYS A 191 13.13 -7.26 21.96
CA LYS A 191 11.97 -7.01 21.08
C LYS A 191 12.11 -7.65 19.69
N THR A 192 13.14 -8.45 19.47
CA THR A 192 13.43 -9.08 18.16
C THR A 192 12.25 -9.86 17.60
N GLY A 193 11.53 -10.62 18.42
CA GLY A 193 10.35 -11.38 17.98
C GLY A 193 9.25 -10.50 17.36
N PHE A 194 8.96 -9.36 17.98
CA PHE A 194 7.97 -8.42 17.42
C PHE A 194 8.48 -7.74 16.14
N ILE A 195 9.77 -7.39 16.09
CA ILE A 195 10.41 -6.81 14.90
C ILE A 195 10.32 -7.79 13.73
N THR A 196 10.72 -9.05 13.93
CA THR A 196 10.69 -10.10 12.89
C THR A 196 9.29 -10.37 12.38
N ASN A 197 8.29 -10.46 13.27
CA ASN A 197 6.89 -10.64 12.85
C ASN A 197 6.37 -9.44 12.05
N SER A 198 6.66 -8.21 12.48
CA SER A 198 6.28 -7.00 11.74
C SER A 198 6.93 -6.96 10.35
N TYR A 199 8.21 -7.32 10.28
CA TYR A 199 8.94 -7.42 9.02
C TYR A 199 8.33 -8.46 8.07
N ALA A 200 8.03 -9.66 8.56
CA ALA A 200 7.41 -10.71 7.76
C ALA A 200 6.04 -10.28 7.18
N MET A 201 5.23 -9.58 7.98
CA MET A 201 3.95 -9.02 7.52
C MET A 201 4.13 -7.95 6.44
N ASP A 202 5.09 -7.03 6.62
CA ASP A 202 5.34 -5.97 5.66
C ASP A 202 5.94 -6.54 4.35
N LEU A 203 6.81 -7.56 4.44
CA LEU A 203 7.36 -8.26 3.28
C LEU A 203 6.26 -8.99 2.48
N ALA A 204 5.36 -9.69 3.15
CA ALA A 204 4.23 -10.35 2.49
C ALA A 204 3.33 -9.34 1.74
N ARG A 205 3.05 -8.18 2.35
CA ARG A 205 2.30 -7.10 1.70
C ARG A 205 3.02 -6.53 0.49
N ALA A 206 4.33 -6.28 0.61
CA ALA A 206 5.14 -5.73 -0.49
C ALA A 206 5.18 -6.68 -1.69
N LEU A 207 5.35 -7.98 -1.45
CA LEU A 207 5.29 -8.99 -2.50
C LEU A 207 3.91 -9.01 -3.18
N SER A 208 2.83 -8.97 -2.40
CA SER A 208 1.46 -8.93 -2.94
C SER A 208 1.20 -7.70 -3.83
N SER A 209 1.81 -6.55 -3.52
CA SER A 209 1.53 -5.28 -4.20
C SER A 209 2.50 -4.92 -5.33
N SER A 210 3.66 -5.59 -5.41
CA SER A 210 4.73 -5.21 -6.34
C SER A 210 5.19 -6.33 -7.26
N ALA A 211 4.94 -7.60 -6.91
CA ALA A 211 5.42 -8.74 -7.69
C ALA A 211 4.86 -8.75 -9.12
N ASP A 212 3.60 -8.38 -9.28
CA ASP A 212 2.94 -8.26 -10.58
C ASP A 212 3.70 -7.31 -11.53
N LYS A 213 4.04 -6.11 -11.05
CA LYS A 213 4.71 -5.07 -11.85
C LYS A 213 6.12 -5.50 -12.26
N ILE A 214 6.83 -6.17 -11.35
CA ILE A 214 8.19 -6.64 -11.59
C ILE A 214 8.20 -7.81 -12.58
N ILE A 215 7.18 -8.66 -12.56
CA ILE A 215 7.07 -9.79 -13.47
C ILE A 215 6.54 -9.36 -14.84
N VAL A 216 5.58 -8.45 -14.88
CA VAL A 216 4.94 -7.98 -16.12
C VAL A 216 5.92 -7.24 -17.02
N THR A 217 6.79 -6.41 -16.47
CA THR A 217 7.71 -5.59 -17.26
C THR A 217 8.65 -6.40 -18.15
N PRO A 218 9.44 -7.37 -17.65
CA PRO A 218 10.35 -8.13 -18.51
C PRO A 218 9.64 -9.06 -19.49
N LEU A 219 8.37 -9.39 -19.25
CA LEU A 219 7.59 -10.27 -20.14
C LEU A 219 6.87 -9.50 -21.25
N PHE A 220 6.41 -8.28 -20.96
CA PHE A 220 5.47 -7.57 -21.85
C PHE A 220 5.85 -6.11 -22.12
N GLY A 221 6.86 -5.57 -21.45
CA GLY A 221 7.33 -4.20 -21.63
C GLY A 221 6.55 -3.15 -20.82
N PHE A 222 7.05 -1.90 -20.90
CA PHE A 222 6.53 -0.81 -20.09
C PHE A 222 5.14 -0.32 -20.53
N ALA A 223 4.85 -0.32 -21.84
CA ALA A 223 3.55 0.15 -22.35
C ALA A 223 2.39 -0.71 -21.81
N ILE A 224 2.57 -2.03 -21.78
CA ILE A 224 1.60 -2.96 -21.20
C ILE A 224 1.48 -2.77 -19.70
N LEU A 225 2.60 -2.62 -18.99
CA LEU A 225 2.58 -2.30 -17.56
C LEU A 225 1.85 -0.97 -17.30
N GLY A 226 2.02 0.04 -18.15
CA GLY A 226 1.32 1.33 -18.01
C GLY A 226 -0.20 1.20 -18.09
N ASN A 227 -0.70 0.47 -19.07
CA ASN A 227 -2.14 0.16 -19.19
C ASN A 227 -2.66 -0.61 -17.97
N TYR A 228 -1.92 -1.64 -17.53
CA TYR A 228 -2.22 -2.39 -16.32
C TYR A 228 -2.22 -1.51 -15.07
N HIS A 229 -1.22 -0.66 -14.92
CA HIS A 229 -1.10 0.24 -13.77
C HIS A 229 -2.22 1.28 -13.71
N LEU A 230 -2.69 1.81 -14.86
CA LEU A 230 -3.88 2.66 -14.88
C LEU A 230 -5.10 1.89 -14.38
N GLY A 231 -5.27 0.63 -14.79
CA GLY A 231 -6.31 -0.24 -14.27
C GLY A 231 -6.24 -0.43 -12.74
N LEU A 232 -5.03 -0.64 -12.21
CA LEU A 232 -4.82 -0.74 -10.76
C LEU A 232 -5.12 0.58 -10.03
N GLN A 233 -4.86 1.74 -10.63
CA GLN A 233 -5.23 3.04 -10.03
C GLN A 233 -6.75 3.21 -9.96
N ILE A 234 -7.48 2.88 -11.02
CA ILE A 234 -8.94 2.87 -10.99
C ILE A 234 -9.47 1.89 -9.93
N LEU A 235 -8.91 0.67 -9.89
CA LEU A 235 -9.27 -0.32 -8.88
C LEU A 235 -9.01 0.19 -7.46
N SER A 236 -7.91 0.90 -7.23
CA SER A 236 -7.60 1.48 -5.91
C SER A 236 -8.62 2.53 -5.47
N LEU A 237 -9.14 3.33 -6.41
CA LEU A 237 -10.24 4.29 -6.13
C LEU A 237 -11.53 3.56 -5.75
N LEU A 238 -11.89 2.50 -6.49
CA LEU A 238 -13.03 1.65 -6.14
C LEU A 238 -12.85 0.96 -4.79
N GLY A 239 -11.61 0.64 -4.42
CA GLY A 239 -11.22 0.01 -3.15
C GLY A 239 -11.33 0.91 -1.92
N ILE A 240 -11.51 2.24 -2.07
CA ILE A 240 -11.63 3.17 -0.94
C ILE A 240 -12.80 2.76 -0.04
N MET A 241 -13.95 2.45 -0.63
CA MET A 241 -15.15 2.10 0.13
C MET A 241 -15.00 0.79 0.92
N PRO A 242 -14.54 -0.34 0.35
CA PRO A 242 -14.22 -1.53 1.12
C PRO A 242 -13.17 -1.30 2.21
N GLY A 243 -12.17 -0.44 1.95
CA GLY A 243 -11.17 -0.06 2.93
C GLY A 243 -11.74 0.68 4.14
N VAL A 244 -12.62 1.66 3.92
CA VAL A 244 -13.34 2.37 4.99
C VAL A 244 -14.23 1.42 5.78
N LEU A 245 -14.93 0.53 5.08
CA LEU A 245 -15.76 -0.50 5.71
C LEU A 245 -14.93 -1.39 6.64
N TYR A 246 -13.77 -1.86 6.17
CA TYR A 246 -12.87 -2.69 6.97
C TYR A 246 -12.42 -1.99 8.26
N GLN A 247 -12.04 -0.71 8.17
CA GLN A 247 -11.66 0.09 9.34
C GLN A 247 -12.79 0.24 10.35
N TYR A 248 -14.04 0.27 9.89
CA TYR A 248 -15.22 0.33 10.74
C TYR A 248 -15.56 -1.04 11.35
N ILE A 249 -15.52 -2.12 10.55
CA ILE A 249 -15.96 -3.45 10.96
C ILE A 249 -14.98 -4.09 11.95
N LEU A 250 -13.67 -3.93 11.75
CA LEU A 250 -12.65 -4.62 12.55
C LEU A 250 -12.78 -4.39 14.06
N PRO A 251 -12.94 -3.16 14.58
CA PRO A 251 -13.17 -2.94 16.01
C PRO A 251 -14.49 -3.52 16.51
N HIS A 252 -15.54 -3.51 15.68
CA HIS A 252 -16.86 -4.07 16.04
C HIS A 252 -16.82 -5.59 16.11
N ASP A 253 -16.18 -6.24 15.13
CA ASP A 253 -15.98 -7.69 15.14
C ASP A 253 -15.17 -8.12 16.38
N ALA A 254 -14.16 -7.33 16.79
CA ALA A 254 -13.36 -7.60 18.00
C ALA A 254 -14.16 -7.50 19.31
N THR A 255 -15.25 -6.71 19.32
CA THR A 255 -16.18 -6.61 20.46
C THR A 255 -17.38 -7.56 20.36
N GLY A 256 -17.41 -8.46 19.36
CA GLY A 256 -18.48 -9.42 19.13
C GLY A 256 -19.73 -8.87 18.47
N ILE A 257 -19.72 -7.61 18.03
CA ILE A 257 -20.87 -6.98 17.36
C ILE A 257 -20.90 -7.40 15.89
N LYS A 258 -21.90 -8.21 15.52
CA LYS A 258 -22.06 -8.75 14.16
C LYS A 258 -22.87 -7.80 13.27
N ASN A 259 -22.23 -7.01 12.45
CA ASN A 259 -22.86 -6.10 11.49
C ASN A 259 -23.20 -6.78 10.15
N LYS A 260 -24.00 -7.87 10.18
CA LYS A 260 -24.31 -8.67 8.98
C LYS A 260 -24.93 -7.82 7.85
N LYS A 261 -25.89 -6.95 8.15
CA LYS A 261 -26.55 -6.09 7.15
C LYS A 261 -25.54 -5.17 6.45
N LEU A 262 -24.60 -4.58 7.21
CA LEU A 262 -23.58 -3.70 6.66
C LEU A 262 -22.59 -4.48 5.79
N LYS A 263 -22.15 -5.68 6.23
CA LYS A 263 -21.27 -6.57 5.46
C LYS A 263 -21.94 -6.98 4.12
N THR A 264 -23.22 -7.36 4.16
CA THR A 264 -23.98 -7.70 2.94
C THR A 264 -24.13 -6.50 2.02
N LEU A 265 -24.47 -5.34 2.57
CA LEU A 265 -24.60 -4.09 1.79
C LEU A 265 -23.28 -3.74 1.08
N ALA A 266 -22.15 -3.90 1.75
CA ALA A 266 -20.83 -3.66 1.16
C ALA A 266 -20.55 -4.56 -0.05
N VAL A 267 -20.91 -5.83 0.03
CA VAL A 267 -20.74 -6.77 -1.10
C VAL A 267 -21.67 -6.36 -2.27
N ILE A 268 -22.91 -5.97 -1.97
CA ILE A 268 -23.84 -5.48 -3.00
C ILE A 268 -23.30 -4.20 -3.67
N ILE A 269 -22.79 -3.25 -2.90
CA ILE A 269 -22.20 -2.01 -3.45
C ILE A 269 -20.96 -2.34 -4.29
N SER A 270 -20.12 -3.28 -3.84
CA SER A 270 -18.95 -3.71 -4.62
C SER A 270 -19.35 -4.35 -5.95
N PHE A 271 -20.44 -5.11 -5.98
CA PHE A 271 -21.01 -5.64 -7.22
C PHE A 271 -21.49 -4.52 -8.14
N VAL A 272 -22.21 -3.53 -7.59
CA VAL A 272 -22.68 -2.36 -8.38
C VAL A 272 -21.47 -1.59 -8.93
N PHE A 273 -20.41 -1.36 -8.14
CA PHE A 273 -19.20 -0.70 -8.59
C PHE A 273 -18.47 -1.50 -9.68
N ALA A 274 -18.42 -2.82 -9.58
CA ALA A 274 -17.85 -3.68 -10.62
C ALA A 274 -18.61 -3.51 -11.94
N VAL A 275 -19.92 -3.59 -11.90
CA VAL A 275 -20.78 -3.44 -13.10
C VAL A 275 -20.68 -2.03 -13.68
N LEU A 276 -20.74 -0.99 -12.85
CA LEU A 276 -20.59 0.40 -13.30
C LEU A 276 -19.21 0.63 -13.94
N SER A 277 -18.14 0.15 -13.32
CA SER A 277 -16.78 0.29 -13.86
C SER A 277 -16.63 -0.46 -15.18
N PHE A 278 -17.21 -1.67 -15.30
CA PHE A 278 -17.22 -2.45 -16.54
C PHE A 278 -17.93 -1.71 -17.68
N ILE A 279 -19.08 -1.10 -17.42
CA ILE A 279 -19.90 -0.38 -18.43
C ILE A 279 -19.27 0.97 -18.77
N LEU A 280 -18.74 1.70 -17.78
CA LEU A 280 -18.22 3.05 -17.98
C LEU A 280 -16.80 3.10 -18.52
N ALA A 281 -15.99 2.06 -18.31
CA ALA A 281 -14.60 2.04 -18.79
C ALA A 281 -14.48 2.33 -20.31
N PRO A 282 -15.23 1.69 -21.23
CA PRO A 282 -15.12 1.96 -22.65
C PRO A 282 -15.59 3.37 -23.06
N ILE A 283 -16.31 4.07 -22.20
CA ILE A 283 -16.78 5.43 -22.45
C ILE A 283 -15.77 6.44 -21.88
N ILE A 284 -15.37 6.26 -20.62
CA ILE A 284 -14.58 7.25 -19.87
C ILE A 284 -13.10 7.21 -20.28
N ILE A 285 -12.53 6.01 -20.43
CA ILE A 285 -11.09 5.87 -20.65
C ILE A 285 -10.63 6.49 -21.98
N PRO A 286 -11.29 6.26 -23.12
CA PRO A 286 -10.89 6.91 -24.38
C PRO A 286 -10.97 8.43 -24.34
N ILE A 287 -11.90 8.99 -23.55
CA ILE A 287 -12.07 10.44 -23.41
C ILE A 287 -10.96 11.06 -22.54
N LEU A 288 -10.71 10.46 -21.37
CA LEU A 288 -9.75 11.01 -20.40
C LEU A 288 -8.30 10.56 -20.63
N PHE A 289 -8.12 9.35 -21.19
CA PHE A 289 -6.83 8.72 -21.39
C PHE A 289 -6.71 8.10 -22.79
N PRO A 290 -6.76 8.90 -23.86
CA PRO A 290 -6.82 8.40 -25.26
C PRO A 290 -5.60 7.55 -25.66
N LYS A 291 -4.46 7.68 -24.95
CA LYS A 291 -3.26 6.87 -25.17
C LYS A 291 -3.33 5.48 -24.54
N PHE A 292 -4.30 5.20 -23.66
CA PHE A 292 -4.44 3.97 -22.86
C PHE A 292 -5.53 3.07 -23.44
N THR A 293 -5.44 2.74 -24.71
CA THR A 293 -6.49 1.96 -25.42
C THR A 293 -6.71 0.57 -24.83
N GLU A 294 -5.63 -0.12 -24.43
CA GLU A 294 -5.70 -1.46 -23.84
C GLU A 294 -6.18 -1.44 -22.39
N ALA A 295 -6.06 -0.31 -21.70
CA ALA A 295 -6.53 -0.17 -20.32
C ALA A 295 -8.04 -0.36 -20.17
N VAL A 296 -8.82 -0.13 -21.22
CA VAL A 296 -10.28 -0.37 -21.21
C VAL A 296 -10.58 -1.81 -20.82
N GLN A 297 -10.01 -2.77 -21.53
CA GLN A 297 -10.22 -4.20 -21.27
C GLN A 297 -9.66 -4.62 -19.92
N VAL A 298 -8.49 -4.10 -19.57
CA VAL A 298 -7.86 -4.32 -18.25
C VAL A 298 -8.79 -3.87 -17.12
N ILE A 299 -9.36 -2.66 -17.21
CA ILE A 299 -10.26 -2.11 -16.20
C ILE A 299 -11.54 -2.94 -16.13
N GLN A 300 -12.07 -3.36 -17.27
CA GLN A 300 -13.23 -4.25 -17.33
C GLN A 300 -12.98 -5.55 -16.58
N VAL A 301 -11.85 -6.20 -16.79
CA VAL A 301 -11.49 -7.42 -16.06
C VAL A 301 -11.22 -7.16 -14.58
N LEU A 302 -10.40 -6.14 -14.26
CA LEU A 302 -10.03 -5.81 -12.90
C LEU A 302 -11.23 -5.34 -12.06
N SER A 303 -12.27 -4.78 -12.67
CA SER A 303 -13.46 -4.32 -11.94
C SER A 303 -14.11 -5.45 -11.13
N PHE A 304 -14.05 -6.67 -11.62
CA PHE A 304 -14.58 -7.83 -10.89
C PHE A 304 -13.75 -8.22 -9.66
N TYR A 305 -12.49 -7.78 -9.56
CA TYR A 305 -11.67 -8.03 -8.38
C TYR A 305 -12.21 -7.38 -7.11
N ILE A 306 -12.95 -6.26 -7.22
CA ILE A 306 -13.47 -5.56 -6.04
C ILE A 306 -14.42 -6.44 -5.21
N ILE A 307 -15.09 -7.41 -5.84
CA ILE A 307 -16.03 -8.31 -5.17
C ILE A 307 -15.28 -9.27 -4.22
N PRO A 308 -14.37 -10.13 -4.71
CA PRO A 308 -13.58 -10.98 -3.82
C PRO A 308 -12.73 -10.18 -2.85
N ALA A 309 -12.18 -9.01 -3.23
CA ALA A 309 -11.44 -8.15 -2.32
C ALA A 309 -12.27 -7.67 -1.13
N THR A 310 -13.53 -7.26 -1.37
CA THR A 310 -14.44 -6.85 -0.30
C THR A 310 -14.79 -8.03 0.63
N ILE A 311 -15.06 -9.20 0.07
CA ILE A 311 -15.35 -10.42 0.83
C ILE A 311 -14.13 -10.83 1.66
N ASN A 312 -12.93 -10.79 1.07
CA ASN A 312 -11.68 -11.07 1.77
C ASN A 312 -11.49 -10.16 2.97
N LEU A 313 -11.67 -8.84 2.81
CA LEU A 313 -11.57 -7.88 3.91
C LEU A 313 -12.56 -8.18 5.05
N ILE A 314 -13.77 -8.64 4.75
CA ILE A 314 -14.77 -9.03 5.76
C ILE A 314 -14.29 -10.24 6.57
N PHE A 315 -13.77 -11.29 5.91
CA PHE A 315 -13.26 -12.49 6.61
C PHE A 315 -11.92 -12.22 7.31
N ILE A 316 -11.04 -11.41 6.71
CA ILE A 316 -9.80 -10.96 7.35
C ILE A 316 -10.11 -10.23 8.65
N SER A 317 -11.09 -9.31 8.64
CA SER A 317 -11.57 -8.63 9.85
C SER A 317 -12.02 -9.62 10.92
N GLU A 318 -12.86 -10.61 10.54
CA GLU A 318 -13.36 -11.61 11.47
C GLU A 318 -12.25 -12.50 12.06
N PHE A 319 -11.29 -12.92 11.23
CA PHE A 319 -10.19 -13.75 11.73
C PHE A 319 -9.22 -12.96 12.60
N LEU A 320 -8.90 -11.72 12.27
CA LEU A 320 -8.04 -10.86 13.08
C LEU A 320 -8.70 -10.49 14.42
N ALA A 321 -10.00 -10.20 14.41
CA ALA A 321 -10.78 -9.96 15.62
C ALA A 321 -10.76 -11.13 16.60
N ASN A 322 -10.59 -12.35 16.08
CA ASN A 322 -10.47 -13.59 16.87
C ASN A 322 -9.01 -14.05 17.05
N GLU A 323 -8.02 -13.16 16.86
CA GLU A 323 -6.58 -13.44 17.03
C GLU A 323 -6.02 -14.56 16.12
N LYS A 324 -6.70 -14.85 14.99
CA LYS A 324 -6.34 -15.93 14.07
C LYS A 324 -5.50 -15.41 12.89
N SER A 325 -4.48 -14.61 13.18
CA SER A 325 -3.59 -13.97 12.17
C SER A 325 -2.90 -14.97 11.24
N ARG A 326 -2.62 -16.21 11.72
CA ARG A 326 -2.01 -17.26 10.89
C ARG A 326 -2.88 -17.64 9.68
N ILE A 327 -4.22 -17.64 9.84
CA ILE A 327 -5.14 -17.93 8.73
C ILE A 327 -5.05 -16.84 7.68
N VAL A 328 -5.01 -15.58 8.10
CA VAL A 328 -4.88 -14.43 7.21
C VAL A 328 -3.54 -14.48 6.45
N LEU A 329 -2.45 -14.81 7.15
CA LEU A 329 -1.13 -14.95 6.53
C LEU A 329 -1.13 -16.04 5.45
N ILE A 330 -1.69 -17.23 5.73
CA ILE A 330 -1.80 -18.30 4.75
C ILE A 330 -2.66 -17.86 3.55
N GLY A 331 -3.77 -17.15 3.79
CA GLY A 331 -4.59 -16.56 2.73
C GLY A 331 -3.79 -15.65 1.80
N SER A 332 -2.98 -14.76 2.37
CA SER A 332 -2.09 -13.88 1.59
C SER A 332 -1.03 -14.66 0.80
N VAL A 333 -0.48 -15.75 1.36
CA VAL A 333 0.45 -16.63 0.63
C VAL A 333 -0.25 -17.32 -0.55
N VAL A 334 -1.47 -17.82 -0.35
CA VAL A 334 -2.31 -18.39 -1.44
C VAL A 334 -2.53 -17.34 -2.52
N PHE A 335 -2.92 -16.11 -2.15
CA PHE A 335 -3.11 -15.02 -3.09
C PHE A 335 -1.86 -14.78 -3.95
N VAL A 336 -0.69 -14.55 -3.33
CA VAL A 336 0.55 -14.25 -4.04
C VAL A 336 0.98 -15.41 -4.94
N THR A 337 0.90 -16.63 -4.44
CA THR A 337 1.29 -17.82 -5.19
C THR A 337 0.41 -18.00 -6.43
N VAL A 338 -0.91 -17.87 -6.29
CA VAL A 338 -1.85 -17.98 -7.41
C VAL A 338 -1.66 -16.82 -8.37
N GLN A 339 -1.49 -15.58 -7.88
CA GLN A 339 -1.26 -14.40 -8.71
C GLN A 339 -0.04 -14.58 -9.61
N ILE A 340 1.12 -14.92 -9.03
CA ILE A 340 2.35 -15.13 -9.80
C ILE A 340 2.19 -16.27 -10.81
N SER A 341 1.66 -17.41 -10.40
CA SER A 341 1.46 -18.56 -11.28
C SER A 341 0.53 -18.22 -12.44
N MET A 342 -0.59 -17.52 -12.17
CA MET A 342 -1.55 -17.14 -13.21
C MET A 342 -1.02 -16.03 -14.13
N ILE A 343 -0.20 -15.09 -13.65
CA ILE A 343 0.48 -14.11 -14.52
C ILE A 343 1.36 -14.85 -15.54
N LEU A 344 2.13 -15.84 -15.09
CA LEU A 344 3.02 -16.59 -15.98
C LEU A 344 2.27 -17.46 -16.99
N ILE A 345 1.10 -18.00 -16.64
CA ILE A 345 0.29 -18.85 -17.49
C ILE A 345 -0.63 -18.00 -18.39
N LEU A 346 -1.53 -17.23 -17.78
CA LEU A 346 -2.55 -16.48 -18.52
C LEU A 346 -1.97 -15.26 -19.23
N GLY A 347 -0.91 -14.67 -18.69
CA GLY A 347 -0.21 -13.57 -19.33
C GLY A 347 0.39 -13.99 -20.68
N LYS A 348 0.96 -15.20 -20.78
CA LYS A 348 1.47 -15.73 -22.05
C LYS A 348 0.38 -16.03 -23.07
N ILE A 349 -0.84 -16.44 -22.62
CA ILE A 349 -1.93 -16.84 -23.51
C ILE A 349 -2.78 -15.64 -23.94
N PHE A 350 -3.09 -14.74 -23.00
CA PHE A 350 -4.04 -13.64 -23.17
C PHE A 350 -3.41 -12.24 -23.01
N GLY A 351 -2.07 -12.15 -22.93
CA GLY A 351 -1.37 -10.89 -22.77
C GLY A 351 -1.80 -10.13 -21.51
N ILE A 352 -2.02 -8.83 -21.64
CA ILE A 352 -2.41 -7.94 -20.54
C ILE A 352 -3.74 -8.34 -19.87
N ASN A 353 -4.69 -8.86 -20.64
CA ASN A 353 -5.97 -9.33 -20.08
C ASN A 353 -5.78 -10.56 -19.21
N GLY A 354 -4.81 -11.42 -19.54
CA GLY A 354 -4.40 -12.55 -18.72
C GLY A 354 -3.76 -12.10 -17.41
N VAL A 355 -2.95 -11.04 -17.44
CA VAL A 355 -2.36 -10.43 -16.24
C VAL A 355 -3.47 -9.88 -15.32
N ALA A 356 -4.45 -9.17 -15.91
CA ALA A 356 -5.59 -8.63 -15.14
C ALA A 356 -6.45 -9.77 -14.54
N ALA A 357 -6.71 -10.82 -15.32
CA ALA A 357 -7.47 -12.00 -14.87
C ALA A 357 -6.73 -12.75 -13.74
N ALA A 358 -5.40 -12.79 -13.77
CA ALA A 358 -4.58 -13.42 -12.72
C ALA A 358 -4.85 -12.79 -11.34
N LEU A 359 -5.01 -11.46 -11.26
CA LEU A 359 -5.34 -10.78 -10.02
C LEU A 359 -6.74 -11.16 -9.51
N VAL A 360 -7.72 -11.24 -10.40
CA VAL A 360 -9.10 -11.64 -10.06
C VAL A 360 -9.13 -13.07 -9.55
N ILE A 361 -8.46 -14.01 -10.24
CA ILE A 361 -8.37 -15.41 -9.85
C ILE A 361 -7.67 -15.57 -8.50
N ALA A 362 -6.58 -14.82 -8.26
CA ALA A 362 -5.89 -14.81 -6.98
C ALA A 362 -6.81 -14.35 -5.84
N GLY A 363 -7.60 -13.29 -6.07
CA GLY A 363 -8.58 -12.80 -5.10
C GLY A 363 -9.68 -13.83 -4.80
N ILE A 364 -10.14 -14.55 -5.83
CA ILE A 364 -11.12 -15.64 -5.67
C ILE A 364 -10.51 -16.82 -4.91
N ALA A 365 -9.25 -17.18 -5.18
CA ALA A 365 -8.56 -18.26 -4.49
C ALA A 365 -8.41 -17.96 -2.99
N GLU A 366 -7.98 -16.74 -2.63
CA GLU A 366 -7.94 -16.30 -1.23
C GLU A 366 -9.33 -16.33 -0.59
N MET A 367 -10.34 -15.81 -1.29
CA MET A 367 -11.73 -15.82 -0.83
C MET A 367 -12.21 -17.25 -0.53
N THR A 368 -11.98 -18.16 -1.45
CA THR A 368 -12.38 -19.57 -1.31
C THR A 368 -11.69 -20.22 -0.10
N TYR A 369 -10.40 -19.96 0.08
CA TYR A 369 -9.66 -20.42 1.24
C TYR A 369 -10.26 -19.88 2.56
N LEU A 370 -10.46 -18.56 2.66
CA LEU A 370 -10.99 -17.94 3.89
C LEU A 370 -12.41 -18.43 4.20
N ILE A 371 -13.28 -18.58 3.20
CA ILE A 371 -14.64 -19.11 3.36
C ILE A 371 -14.60 -20.57 3.81
N SER A 372 -13.77 -21.43 3.22
CA SER A 372 -13.68 -22.84 3.56
C SER A 372 -13.28 -23.05 5.02
N ILE A 373 -12.29 -22.29 5.51
CA ILE A 373 -11.88 -22.32 6.93
C ILE A 373 -13.00 -21.81 7.85
N HIS A 374 -13.72 -20.75 7.45
CA HIS A 374 -14.83 -20.23 8.25
C HIS A 374 -15.96 -21.26 8.39
N LEU A 375 -16.35 -21.93 7.30
CA LEU A 375 -17.39 -22.96 7.31
C LEU A 375 -16.99 -24.22 8.11
N HIS A 376 -15.74 -24.67 7.95
CA HIS A 376 -15.22 -25.81 8.71
C HIS A 376 -15.30 -25.58 10.21
N LYS A 377 -14.88 -24.38 10.66
CA LYS A 377 -14.96 -24.04 12.11
C LYS A 377 -16.38 -23.97 12.64
N LYS A 378 -17.34 -23.47 11.86
CA LYS A 378 -18.75 -23.47 12.27
C LYS A 378 -19.29 -24.89 12.46
N ARG A 379 -18.90 -25.82 11.60
CA ARG A 379 -19.31 -27.23 11.73
C ARG A 379 -18.73 -27.87 12.99
N THR A 380 -17.46 -27.62 13.29
CA THR A 380 -16.77 -28.17 14.48
C THR A 380 -17.30 -27.58 15.82
N GLN A 381 -17.87 -26.37 15.79
CA GLN A 381 -18.49 -25.76 16.98
C GLN A 381 -19.96 -26.12 17.16
N ALA A 382 -20.60 -26.73 16.17
CA ALA A 382 -21.99 -27.16 16.20
C ALA A 382 -22.16 -28.67 16.61
N ILE A 383 -21.05 -29.40 16.71
CA ILE A 383 -20.90 -30.74 17.24
C ILE A 383 -20.37 -30.65 18.66
#